data_79c002d3a7456091f6ab1557a1048b16
#
_entry.id   79c002d3a7456091f6ab1557a1048b16
#
_cell.length_a   1.000
_cell.length_b   1.000
_cell.length_c   1.000
_cell.angle_alpha   90.00
_cell.angle_beta   90.00
_cell.angle_gamma   90.00
#
_symmetry.space_group_name_H-M   'P 1'
#
loop_
_entity.id
_entity.type
_entity.pdbx_description
1 polymer ?
#
loop_
_entity_poly.entity_id
_entity_poly.type
_entity_poly.pdbx_seq_one_letter_code
_entity_poly.pdbx_strand_id
1 'polypeptide(L)'
;MQIAILNQSNLNQPNQSNYLVSNADVATMTQAIASQIQSDVAPIWGRAAATVTFYTDSTAVPSDAYVVAIVDSIPAQQTGVVGSHTETQAGQMSGMVAAQPILANNGQVLTGDLVTADWRVSSTLSHEVLEMFIDPNCNMWVNDGQGSLYSLEVCDPVEAPTYTVKVGSQDVWVSNFVTPAWFDPQAPSGSQFDKMSQLKTGPFTILPGGYMTYETKSGKLQQQFGTAYPAWRQAVKSGNPEGRGQQRLVQLGASYHS
;
A
#
# COMPACT_ATOMS: atom_id res chain seq x y z
N MET A 1 10.86 -14.42 -2.03
CA MET A 1 10.89 -12.96 -2.14
C MET A 1 11.41 -12.39 -0.83
N GLN A 2 12.30 -11.41 -0.88
CA GLN A 2 12.76 -10.66 0.30
C GLN A 2 12.30 -9.22 0.19
N ILE A 3 11.76 -8.68 1.29
CA ILE A 3 11.35 -7.28 1.42
C ILE A 3 12.13 -6.67 2.59
N ALA A 4 12.89 -5.63 2.31
CA ALA A 4 13.67 -4.90 3.29
C ALA A 4 12.91 -3.63 3.71
N ILE A 5 12.79 -3.43 5.01
CA ILE A 5 12.23 -2.21 5.58
C ILE A 5 13.38 -1.33 6.07
N LEU A 6 13.35 -0.05 5.72
CA LEU A 6 14.29 0.96 6.18
C LEU A 6 13.58 2.08 6.94
N ASN A 7 14.20 2.57 7.99
CA ASN A 7 13.78 3.80 8.64
C ASN A 7 14.68 4.95 8.19
N GLN A 8 14.15 5.78 7.31
CA GLN A 8 14.78 7.00 6.81
C GLN A 8 14.06 8.26 7.29
N SER A 9 13.08 8.11 8.21
CA SER A 9 12.50 9.25 8.90
C SER A 9 13.62 9.92 9.72
N ASN A 10 13.74 11.25 9.65
CA ASN A 10 14.76 12.11 10.30
C ASN A 10 16.12 12.24 9.61
N LEU A 11 16.39 11.59 8.49
CA LEU A 11 17.66 11.81 7.80
C LEU A 11 17.79 13.23 7.24
N ASN A 12 16.67 13.84 6.87
CA ASN A 12 16.64 15.16 6.23
C ASN A 12 16.29 16.32 7.17
N GLN A 13 15.80 16.05 8.39
CA GLN A 13 15.39 17.08 9.36
C GLN A 13 15.67 16.68 10.81
N PRO A 14 16.94 16.63 11.23
CA PRO A 14 17.33 16.12 12.55
C PRO A 14 16.78 16.91 13.74
N ASN A 15 16.18 18.09 13.52
CA ASN A 15 15.67 18.97 14.56
C ASN A 15 14.13 18.99 14.67
N GLN A 16 13.39 18.22 13.90
CA GLN A 16 11.92 18.13 14.01
C GLN A 16 11.52 16.88 14.80
N SER A 17 11.62 16.98 16.12
CA SER A 17 11.38 15.88 17.06
C SER A 17 9.93 15.36 17.13
N ASN A 18 8.97 16.02 16.47
CA ASN A 18 7.55 15.72 16.65
C ASN A 18 6.98 14.66 15.69
N TYR A 19 7.76 14.20 14.70
CA TYR A 19 7.31 13.27 13.66
C TYR A 19 8.21 12.04 13.55
N LEU A 20 8.86 11.69 14.66
CA LEU A 20 9.84 10.60 14.70
C LEU A 20 9.16 9.24 14.79
N VAL A 21 9.51 8.34 13.86
CA VAL A 21 9.25 6.92 14.00
C VAL A 21 10.52 6.26 14.53
N SER A 22 10.44 5.62 15.71
CA SER A 22 11.61 4.97 16.29
C SER A 22 11.97 3.67 15.56
N ASN A 23 13.25 3.29 15.60
CA ASN A 23 13.68 1.99 15.07
C ASN A 23 13.00 0.82 15.80
N ALA A 24 12.66 0.98 17.09
CA ALA A 24 11.92 -0.02 17.85
C ALA A 24 10.50 -0.20 17.30
N ASP A 25 9.82 0.90 16.96
CA ASP A 25 8.50 0.86 16.32
C ASP A 25 8.57 0.20 14.95
N VAL A 26 9.57 0.55 14.12
CA VAL A 26 9.75 -0.06 12.80
C VAL A 26 10.02 -1.56 12.90
N ALA A 27 10.83 -1.99 13.86
CA ALA A 27 11.05 -3.41 14.12
C ALA A 27 9.74 -4.12 14.50
N THR A 28 8.90 -3.48 15.30
CA THR A 28 7.59 -4.01 15.72
C THR A 28 6.63 -4.08 14.52
N MET A 29 6.55 -3.02 13.70
CA MET A 29 5.76 -3.02 12.46
C MET A 29 6.20 -4.17 11.53
N THR A 30 7.51 -4.33 11.35
CA THR A 30 8.08 -5.36 10.48
C THR A 30 7.67 -6.76 10.93
N GLN A 31 7.69 -7.03 12.24
CA GLN A 31 7.23 -8.33 12.79
C GLN A 31 5.74 -8.54 12.57
N ALA A 32 4.91 -7.51 12.77
CA ALA A 32 3.48 -7.59 12.51
C ALA A 32 3.17 -7.90 11.04
N ILE A 33 3.83 -7.20 10.11
CA ILE A 33 3.66 -7.38 8.66
C ILE A 33 4.16 -8.75 8.21
N ALA A 34 5.30 -9.21 8.72
CA ALA A 34 5.80 -10.57 8.44
C ALA A 34 4.78 -11.63 8.88
N SER A 35 4.20 -11.46 10.07
CA SER A 35 3.13 -12.34 10.57
C SER A 35 1.86 -12.26 9.72
N GLN A 36 1.45 -11.06 9.32
CA GLN A 36 0.30 -10.84 8.43
C GLN A 36 0.50 -11.54 7.08
N ILE A 37 1.66 -11.39 6.46
CA ILE A 37 1.96 -12.06 5.18
C ILE A 37 1.91 -13.57 5.36
N GLN A 38 2.52 -14.11 6.42
CA GLN A 38 2.60 -15.55 6.64
C GLN A 38 1.24 -16.16 6.93
N SER A 39 0.43 -15.53 7.78
CA SER A 39 -0.80 -16.11 8.32
C SER A 39 -2.04 -15.78 7.53
N ASP A 40 -2.07 -14.64 6.85
CA ASP A 40 -3.25 -14.10 6.18
C ASP A 40 -3.09 -14.01 4.66
N VAL A 41 -2.08 -13.23 4.20
CA VAL A 41 -2.00 -12.86 2.79
C VAL A 41 -1.53 -14.01 1.92
N ALA A 42 -0.42 -14.65 2.27
CA ALA A 42 0.17 -15.73 1.48
C ALA A 42 -0.77 -16.93 1.31
N PRO A 43 -1.47 -17.43 2.36
CA PRO A 43 -2.45 -18.50 2.20
C PRO A 43 -3.64 -18.10 1.34
N ILE A 44 -4.19 -16.88 1.52
CA ILE A 44 -5.36 -16.40 0.75
C ILE A 44 -5.01 -16.24 -0.73
N TRP A 45 -3.81 -15.76 -1.04
CA TRP A 45 -3.34 -15.54 -2.40
C TRP A 45 -2.63 -16.77 -3.01
N GLY A 46 -2.51 -17.87 -2.27
CA GLY A 46 -1.87 -19.11 -2.75
C GLY A 46 -0.39 -18.94 -3.08
N ARG A 47 0.32 -18.07 -2.36
CA ARG A 47 1.74 -17.74 -2.58
C ARG A 47 2.62 -18.25 -1.43
N ALA A 48 3.89 -18.47 -1.72
CA ALA A 48 4.90 -18.64 -0.66
C ALA A 48 5.09 -17.31 0.06
N ALA A 49 5.14 -17.32 1.39
CA ALA A 49 5.34 -16.12 2.18
C ALA A 49 6.67 -15.44 1.85
N ALA A 50 6.68 -14.11 1.88
CA ALA A 50 7.90 -13.32 1.77
C ALA A 50 8.62 -13.24 3.12
N THR A 51 9.93 -13.09 3.10
CA THR A 51 10.71 -12.67 4.27
C THR A 51 10.71 -11.15 4.33
N VAL A 52 10.21 -10.58 5.44
CA VAL A 52 10.23 -9.14 5.69
C VAL A 52 11.22 -8.86 6.80
N THR A 53 12.21 -8.01 6.54
CA THR A 53 13.31 -7.74 7.49
C THR A 53 13.56 -6.24 7.62
N PHE A 54 13.68 -5.77 8.86
CA PHE A 54 14.09 -4.39 9.15
C PHE A 54 15.61 -4.31 9.17
N TYR A 55 16.15 -3.33 8.44
CA TYR A 55 17.57 -2.99 8.41
C TYR A 55 17.77 -1.59 8.97
N THR A 56 18.69 -1.45 9.90
CA THR A 56 19.11 -0.15 10.46
C THR A 56 20.18 0.53 9.60
N ASP A 57 20.81 -0.22 8.71
CA ASP A 57 21.84 0.23 7.78
C ASP A 57 21.47 -0.19 6.37
N SER A 58 21.32 0.77 5.47
CA SER A 58 20.96 0.54 4.08
C SER A 58 22.03 -0.24 3.32
N THR A 59 23.30 -0.19 3.75
CA THR A 59 24.40 -0.95 3.12
C THR A 59 24.33 -2.44 3.42
N ALA A 60 23.58 -2.85 4.44
CA ALA A 60 23.34 -4.25 4.80
C ALA A 60 22.16 -4.89 4.05
N VAL A 61 21.41 -4.11 3.27
CA VAL A 61 20.26 -4.61 2.51
C VAL A 61 20.77 -5.46 1.34
N PRO A 62 20.25 -6.69 1.16
CA PRO A 62 20.60 -7.51 0.00
C PRO A 62 20.22 -6.79 -1.31
N SER A 63 21.09 -6.90 -2.31
CA SER A 63 20.92 -6.20 -3.60
C SER A 63 19.70 -6.67 -4.41
N ASP A 64 19.18 -7.86 -4.09
CA ASP A 64 17.98 -8.45 -4.71
C ASP A 64 16.71 -8.27 -3.86
N ALA A 65 16.79 -7.58 -2.72
CA ALA A 65 15.63 -7.27 -1.89
C ALA A 65 14.82 -6.11 -2.46
N TYR A 66 13.51 -6.24 -2.39
CA TYR A 66 12.60 -5.10 -2.57
C TYR A 66 12.66 -4.22 -1.33
N VAL A 67 12.68 -2.89 -1.51
CA VAL A 67 12.88 -1.96 -0.40
C VAL A 67 11.63 -1.13 -0.16
N VAL A 68 11.18 -1.03 1.09
CA VAL A 68 10.18 -0.04 1.53
C VAL A 68 10.79 0.81 2.64
N ALA A 69 10.85 2.12 2.41
CA ALA A 69 11.44 3.07 3.36
C ALA A 69 10.35 3.92 4.03
N ILE A 70 10.42 4.06 5.35
CA ILE A 70 9.69 5.10 6.07
C ILE A 70 10.51 6.38 5.97
N VAL A 71 9.93 7.44 5.41
CA VAL A 71 10.55 8.76 5.20
C VAL A 71 9.73 9.83 5.92
N ASP A 72 10.32 11.01 6.15
CA ASP A 72 9.57 12.12 6.74
C ASP A 72 8.46 12.59 5.79
N SER A 73 8.82 12.89 4.56
CA SER A 73 7.90 13.34 3.52
C SER A 73 8.33 12.82 2.15
N ILE A 74 7.39 12.65 1.27
CA ILE A 74 7.65 12.35 -0.14
C ILE A 74 7.98 13.65 -0.87
N PRO A 75 8.90 13.65 -1.87
CA PRO A 75 9.30 14.85 -2.59
C PRO A 75 8.10 15.65 -3.14
N ALA A 76 8.27 16.98 -3.27
CA ALA A 76 7.21 17.96 -3.59
C ALA A 76 6.38 17.65 -4.85
N GLN A 77 6.90 16.88 -5.79
CA GLN A 77 6.16 16.41 -6.98
C GLN A 77 5.09 15.35 -6.66
N GLN A 78 5.11 14.81 -5.44
CA GLN A 78 4.19 13.78 -4.95
C GLN A 78 3.55 14.21 -3.61
N THR A 79 3.38 15.52 -3.38
CA THR A 79 2.83 16.04 -2.13
C THR A 79 1.47 15.42 -1.82
N GLY A 80 1.35 14.85 -0.59
CA GLY A 80 0.15 14.24 0.00
C GLY A 80 -0.06 12.76 -0.34
N VAL A 81 0.82 12.13 -1.07
CA VAL A 81 0.94 10.68 -1.09
C VAL A 81 1.51 10.26 0.26
N VAL A 82 0.81 9.42 1.00
CA VAL A 82 1.29 8.88 2.29
C VAL A 82 2.04 7.57 2.12
N GLY A 83 1.85 6.88 1.00
CA GLY A 83 2.58 5.69 0.62
C GLY A 83 2.62 5.54 -0.90
N SER A 84 3.68 4.97 -1.42
CA SER A 84 3.81 4.59 -2.83
C SER A 84 4.90 3.54 -3.01
N HIS A 85 4.76 2.66 -3.99
CA HIS A 85 5.87 1.87 -4.49
C HIS A 85 6.01 2.07 -6.01
N THR A 86 7.24 2.13 -6.49
CA THR A 86 7.55 2.45 -7.88
C THR A 86 8.93 1.92 -8.26
N GLU A 87 9.19 1.85 -9.55
CA GLU A 87 10.52 1.55 -10.07
C GLU A 87 11.42 2.77 -9.93
N THR A 88 12.64 2.57 -9.41
CA THR A 88 13.67 3.60 -9.36
C THR A 88 14.28 3.81 -10.73
N GLN A 89 15.05 4.91 -10.92
CA GLN A 89 15.81 5.15 -12.16
C GLN A 89 16.83 4.04 -12.46
N ALA A 90 17.20 3.24 -11.46
CA ALA A 90 18.09 2.09 -11.61
C ALA A 90 17.35 0.79 -11.97
N GLY A 91 16.04 0.83 -12.18
CA GLY A 91 15.23 -0.36 -12.47
C GLY A 91 14.89 -1.21 -11.24
N GLN A 92 15.14 -0.69 -10.03
CA GLN A 92 14.87 -1.40 -8.79
C GLN A 92 13.54 -0.92 -8.21
N MET A 93 12.69 -1.83 -7.79
CA MET A 93 11.42 -1.50 -7.14
C MET A 93 11.64 -1.02 -5.72
N SER A 94 11.04 0.10 -5.36
CA SER A 94 11.08 0.66 -4.02
C SER A 94 9.73 1.24 -3.62
N GLY A 95 9.40 1.10 -2.34
CA GLY A 95 8.26 1.74 -1.70
C GLY A 95 8.69 2.83 -0.72
N MET A 96 7.82 3.79 -0.49
CA MET A 96 8.01 4.85 0.51
C MET A 96 6.73 5.06 1.31
N VAL A 97 6.88 5.32 2.59
CA VAL A 97 5.81 5.71 3.51
C VAL A 97 6.19 7.03 4.17
N ALA A 98 5.38 8.06 3.97
CA ALA A 98 5.59 9.38 4.54
C ALA A 98 4.99 9.47 5.95
N ALA A 99 5.81 9.55 6.98
CA ALA A 99 5.35 9.62 8.37
C ALA A 99 4.74 11.00 8.72
N GLN A 100 5.35 12.09 8.26
CA GLN A 100 4.93 13.45 8.59
C GLN A 100 3.48 13.76 8.22
N PRO A 101 2.99 13.52 6.99
CA PRO A 101 1.60 13.84 6.66
C PRO A 101 0.60 12.99 7.44
N ILE A 102 0.94 11.76 7.81
CA ILE A 102 0.11 10.91 8.67
C ILE A 102 0.00 11.54 10.06
N LEU A 103 1.14 11.81 10.70
CA LEU A 103 1.21 12.31 12.07
C LEU A 103 0.70 13.75 12.19
N ALA A 104 0.90 14.59 11.17
CA ALA A 104 0.38 15.97 11.13
C ALA A 104 -1.15 16.03 10.99
N ASN A 105 -1.78 14.97 10.49
CA ASN A 105 -3.23 14.83 10.39
C ASN A 105 -3.83 13.97 11.52
N ASN A 106 -3.24 14.04 12.71
CA ASN A 106 -3.63 13.30 13.92
C ASN A 106 -3.50 11.76 13.80
N GLY A 107 -2.76 11.28 12.82
CA GLY A 107 -2.43 9.87 12.71
C GLY A 107 -1.47 9.41 13.83
N GLN A 108 -1.24 8.12 13.91
CA GLN A 108 -0.40 7.50 14.93
C GLN A 108 0.67 6.60 14.32
N VAL A 109 1.65 6.19 15.13
CA VAL A 109 2.74 5.33 14.65
C VAL A 109 2.28 3.88 14.53
N LEU A 110 1.91 3.24 15.63
CA LEU A 110 1.59 1.81 15.71
C LEU A 110 0.20 1.53 16.23
N THR A 111 -0.07 2.10 17.38
CA THR A 111 -1.23 1.84 18.24
C THR A 111 -2.00 3.13 18.45
N GLY A 112 -3.17 3.05 19.01
CA GLY A 112 -3.94 4.21 19.38
C GLY A 112 -5.44 3.94 19.25
N ASP A 113 -6.22 4.81 19.88
CA ASP A 113 -7.65 4.70 19.85
C ASP A 113 -8.17 5.00 18.44
N LEU A 114 -9.03 4.13 17.92
CA LEU A 114 -9.72 4.32 16.64
C LEU A 114 -10.57 5.58 16.56
N VAL A 115 -10.95 6.12 17.72
CA VAL A 115 -11.83 7.31 17.80
C VAL A 115 -11.12 8.59 17.39
N THR A 116 -9.78 8.61 17.42
CA THR A 116 -8.98 9.83 17.23
C THR A 116 -7.98 9.76 16.08
N ALA A 117 -7.76 8.60 15.48
CA ALA A 117 -6.72 8.42 14.45
C ALA A 117 -7.21 7.54 13.29
N ASP A 118 -7.55 8.17 12.18
CA ASP A 118 -7.98 7.47 10.97
C ASP A 118 -6.81 6.74 10.26
N TRP A 119 -5.56 7.14 10.55
CA TRP A 119 -4.38 6.66 9.84
C TRP A 119 -3.21 6.32 10.78
N ARG A 120 -2.43 5.31 10.39
CA ARG A 120 -1.20 4.92 11.10
C ARG A 120 -0.06 4.68 10.15
N VAL A 121 1.15 4.95 10.61
CA VAL A 121 2.35 4.62 9.84
C VAL A 121 2.43 3.10 9.65
N SER A 122 2.06 2.31 10.66
CA SER A 122 2.07 0.85 10.57
C SER A 122 1.09 0.29 9.54
N SER A 123 -0.14 0.81 9.47
CA SER A 123 -1.12 0.37 8.48
C SER A 123 -0.73 0.80 7.06
N THR A 124 -0.17 2.00 6.90
CA THR A 124 0.33 2.47 5.60
C THR A 124 1.56 1.65 5.16
N LEU A 125 2.48 1.33 6.09
CA LEU A 125 3.61 0.45 5.77
C LEU A 125 3.14 -0.95 5.36
N SER A 126 2.17 -1.50 6.10
CA SER A 126 1.55 -2.78 5.75
C SER A 126 0.94 -2.74 4.35
N HIS A 127 0.18 -1.69 4.02
CA HIS A 127 -0.43 -1.46 2.72
C HIS A 127 0.62 -1.58 1.59
N GLU A 128 1.67 -0.77 1.63
CA GLU A 128 2.71 -0.75 0.58
C GLU A 128 3.47 -2.09 0.48
N VAL A 129 3.71 -2.74 1.62
CA VAL A 129 4.39 -4.04 1.65
C VAL A 129 3.52 -5.14 1.05
N LEU A 130 2.20 -5.14 1.33
CA LEU A 130 1.29 -6.14 0.76
C LEU A 130 1.13 -5.99 -0.75
N GLU A 131 1.01 -4.76 -1.23
CA GLU A 131 0.94 -4.49 -2.67
C GLU A 131 2.23 -4.89 -3.37
N MET A 132 3.39 -4.54 -2.81
CA MET A 132 4.68 -5.00 -3.31
C MET A 132 4.81 -6.53 -3.27
N PHE A 133 4.26 -7.21 -2.27
CA PHE A 133 4.26 -8.66 -2.19
C PHE A 133 3.40 -9.30 -3.29
N ILE A 134 2.26 -8.71 -3.64
CA ILE A 134 1.32 -9.25 -4.64
C ILE A 134 1.69 -8.81 -6.07
N ASP A 135 2.04 -7.56 -6.29
CA ASP A 135 2.48 -7.03 -7.58
C ASP A 135 3.81 -6.28 -7.45
N PRO A 136 4.93 -7.00 -7.28
CA PRO A 136 6.22 -6.39 -6.98
C PRO A 136 6.73 -5.46 -8.08
N ASN A 137 6.28 -5.64 -9.32
CA ASN A 137 6.70 -4.81 -10.45
C ASN A 137 5.66 -3.72 -10.80
N CYS A 138 4.61 -3.58 -10.01
CA CYS A 138 3.52 -2.63 -10.26
C CYS A 138 2.98 -2.69 -11.70
N ASN A 139 2.85 -3.84 -12.32
CA ASN A 139 2.52 -3.98 -13.74
C ASN A 139 1.41 -4.99 -14.03
N MET A 140 0.70 -5.46 -13.02
CA MET A 140 -0.38 -6.42 -13.20
C MET A 140 -1.72 -5.72 -13.26
N TRP A 141 -2.52 -6.12 -14.27
CA TRP A 141 -3.86 -5.63 -14.50
C TRP A 141 -4.81 -6.80 -14.69
N VAL A 142 -6.03 -6.64 -14.20
CA VAL A 142 -7.07 -7.67 -14.30
C VAL A 142 -8.26 -7.14 -15.09
N ASN A 143 -8.73 -7.94 -16.07
CA ASN A 143 -9.88 -7.61 -16.89
C ASN A 143 -11.18 -7.96 -16.15
N ASP A 144 -12.15 -7.03 -16.14
CA ASP A 144 -13.47 -7.23 -15.52
C ASP A 144 -14.44 -8.08 -16.37
N GLY A 145 -13.99 -8.57 -17.51
CA GLY A 145 -14.84 -9.28 -18.49
C GLY A 145 -15.73 -8.36 -19.34
N GLN A 146 -15.72 -7.05 -19.10
CA GLN A 146 -16.47 -6.04 -19.83
C GLN A 146 -15.57 -5.10 -20.64
N GLY A 147 -14.26 -5.26 -20.49
CA GLY A 147 -13.22 -4.55 -21.23
C GLY A 147 -12.52 -3.45 -20.48
N SER A 148 -12.78 -3.28 -19.18
CA SER A 148 -11.96 -2.45 -18.31
C SER A 148 -10.85 -3.27 -17.68
N LEU A 149 -9.70 -2.63 -17.40
CA LEU A 149 -8.55 -3.24 -16.74
C LEU A 149 -8.34 -2.56 -15.37
N TYR A 150 -8.31 -3.33 -14.31
CA TYR A 150 -8.10 -2.86 -12.95
C TYR A 150 -6.68 -3.15 -12.51
N SER A 151 -5.99 -2.15 -11.92
CA SER A 151 -4.67 -2.36 -11.34
C SER A 151 -4.74 -3.36 -10.18
N LEU A 152 -3.73 -4.23 -10.07
CA LEU A 152 -3.65 -5.22 -9.00
C LEU A 152 -3.10 -4.57 -7.72
N GLU A 153 -3.84 -3.59 -7.19
CA GLU A 153 -3.58 -2.92 -5.92
C GLU A 153 -4.50 -3.51 -4.84
N VAL A 154 -3.95 -4.34 -3.98
CA VAL A 154 -4.76 -5.20 -3.11
C VAL A 154 -5.30 -4.51 -1.87
N CYS A 155 -4.75 -3.37 -1.49
CA CYS A 155 -5.17 -2.63 -0.31
C CYS A 155 -6.05 -1.42 -0.64
N ASP A 156 -5.91 -0.83 -1.80
CA ASP A 156 -6.58 0.38 -2.23
C ASP A 156 -8.12 0.33 -2.12
N PRO A 157 -8.80 -0.74 -2.58
CA PRO A 157 -10.27 -0.79 -2.51
C PRO A 157 -10.82 -0.82 -1.10
N VAL A 158 -9.99 -1.20 -0.13
CA VAL A 158 -10.35 -1.42 1.28
C VAL A 158 -9.41 -0.69 2.24
N GLU A 159 -8.88 0.46 1.82
CA GLU A 159 -7.80 1.20 2.48
C GLU A 159 -8.15 1.68 3.90
N ALA A 160 -9.40 2.11 4.15
CA ALA A 160 -9.78 2.68 5.43
C ALA A 160 -9.85 1.68 6.59
N PRO A 161 -10.48 0.49 6.45
CA PRO A 161 -10.53 -0.47 7.55
C PRO A 161 -9.17 -1.14 7.77
N THR A 162 -8.80 -1.21 9.03
CA THR A 162 -7.57 -1.86 9.50
C THR A 162 -7.89 -2.88 10.58
N TYR A 163 -7.01 -3.85 10.81
CA TYR A 163 -7.13 -4.83 11.90
C TYR A 163 -5.81 -4.98 12.64
N THR A 164 -5.81 -5.68 13.77
CA THR A 164 -4.61 -5.82 14.59
C THR A 164 -3.93 -7.17 14.41
N VAL A 165 -2.60 -7.14 14.43
CA VAL A 165 -1.73 -8.31 14.58
C VAL A 165 -0.96 -8.16 15.88
N LYS A 166 -0.88 -9.23 16.67
CA LYS A 166 -0.14 -9.22 17.93
C LYS A 166 1.35 -9.43 17.72
N VAL A 167 2.15 -8.55 18.33
CA VAL A 167 3.59 -8.69 18.46
C VAL A 167 3.92 -8.67 19.96
N GLY A 168 4.19 -9.83 20.52
CA GLY A 168 4.24 -9.98 21.98
C GLY A 168 2.89 -9.63 22.62
N SER A 169 2.88 -8.65 23.52
CA SER A 169 1.66 -8.14 24.15
C SER A 169 1.03 -6.96 23.43
N GLN A 170 1.64 -6.45 22.38
CA GLN A 170 1.22 -5.23 21.67
C GLN A 170 0.34 -5.58 20.48
N ASP A 171 -0.78 -4.86 20.32
CA ASP A 171 -1.61 -4.88 19.12
C ASP A 171 -1.09 -3.83 18.13
N VAL A 172 -0.68 -4.29 16.94
CA VAL A 172 -0.19 -3.46 15.85
C VAL A 172 -1.23 -3.42 14.75
N TRP A 173 -1.64 -2.23 14.34
CA TRP A 173 -2.62 -2.07 13.28
C TRP A 173 -1.99 -2.26 11.90
N VAL A 174 -2.63 -3.09 11.08
CA VAL A 174 -2.21 -3.43 9.72
C VAL A 174 -3.35 -3.21 8.73
N SER A 175 -3.03 -3.06 7.45
CA SER A 175 -3.99 -2.82 6.38
C SER A 175 -4.91 -4.01 6.16
N ASN A 176 -6.19 -3.75 5.87
CA ASN A 176 -7.05 -4.71 5.19
C ASN A 176 -6.57 -4.90 3.74
N PHE A 177 -7.01 -5.97 3.09
CA PHE A 177 -6.67 -6.26 1.70
C PHE A 177 -7.78 -7.08 1.03
N VAL A 178 -7.92 -6.92 -0.28
CA VAL A 178 -8.86 -7.71 -1.08
C VAL A 178 -8.28 -9.10 -1.39
N THR A 179 -9.17 -10.07 -1.54
CA THR A 179 -8.84 -11.45 -1.92
C THR A 179 -8.82 -11.62 -3.44
N PRO A 180 -8.31 -12.74 -3.98
CA PRO A 180 -8.39 -13.04 -5.41
C PRO A 180 -9.83 -12.98 -5.97
N ALA A 181 -10.84 -13.30 -5.15
CA ALA A 181 -12.25 -13.24 -5.58
C ALA A 181 -12.71 -11.81 -5.93
N TRP A 182 -12.08 -10.78 -5.38
CA TRP A 182 -12.38 -9.40 -5.74
C TRP A 182 -12.03 -9.08 -7.20
N PHE A 183 -11.01 -9.74 -7.73
CA PHE A 183 -10.57 -9.61 -9.11
C PHE A 183 -11.23 -10.61 -10.07
N ASP A 184 -12.16 -11.43 -9.60
CA ASP A 184 -12.87 -12.40 -10.41
C ASP A 184 -14.29 -11.92 -10.73
N PRO A 185 -14.59 -11.49 -11.99
CA PRO A 185 -15.93 -11.04 -12.36
C PRO A 185 -16.99 -12.14 -12.25
N GLN A 186 -16.57 -13.40 -12.13
CA GLN A 186 -17.46 -14.57 -12.00
C GLN A 186 -17.44 -15.13 -10.56
N ALA A 187 -16.90 -14.40 -9.60
CA ALA A 187 -16.83 -14.86 -8.22
C ALA A 187 -18.23 -15.29 -7.72
N PRO A 188 -18.34 -16.48 -7.13
CA PRO A 188 -19.62 -16.96 -6.60
C PRO A 188 -20.24 -16.01 -5.59
N SER A 189 -21.57 -15.98 -5.55
CA SER A 189 -22.30 -15.24 -4.52
C SER A 189 -21.87 -15.70 -3.12
N GLY A 190 -21.55 -14.75 -2.23
CA GLY A 190 -21.07 -15.04 -0.88
C GLY A 190 -19.56 -15.25 -0.78
N SER A 191 -18.81 -15.07 -1.87
CA SER A 191 -17.35 -15.04 -1.80
C SER A 191 -16.88 -13.98 -0.81
N GLN A 192 -15.76 -14.25 -0.16
CA GLN A 192 -15.07 -13.29 0.68
C GLN A 192 -14.20 -12.38 -0.20
N PHE A 193 -14.54 -11.10 -0.31
CA PHE A 193 -13.86 -10.17 -1.20
C PHE A 193 -12.71 -9.39 -0.52
N ASP A 194 -12.71 -9.32 0.82
CA ASP A 194 -11.62 -8.73 1.60
C ASP A 194 -11.35 -9.53 2.88
N LYS A 195 -10.17 -9.39 3.46
CA LYS A 195 -9.76 -10.13 4.67
C LYS A 195 -10.75 -9.94 5.83
N MET A 196 -11.25 -8.73 6.02
CA MET A 196 -12.18 -8.42 7.12
C MET A 196 -13.64 -8.75 6.80
N SER A 197 -13.93 -9.24 5.61
CA SER A 197 -15.30 -9.56 5.16
C SER A 197 -16.27 -8.38 5.25
N GLN A 198 -15.78 -7.16 5.06
CA GLN A 198 -16.62 -5.94 5.08
C GLN A 198 -17.20 -5.62 3.70
N LEU A 199 -16.49 -5.96 2.63
CA LEU A 199 -16.93 -5.75 1.26
C LEU A 199 -17.90 -6.85 0.86
N LYS A 200 -19.20 -6.49 0.74
CA LYS A 200 -20.31 -7.42 0.48
C LYS A 200 -20.92 -7.29 -0.91
N THR A 201 -20.55 -6.24 -1.64
CA THR A 201 -21.22 -5.85 -2.88
C THR A 201 -20.74 -6.59 -4.12
N GLY A 202 -19.59 -7.28 -4.06
CA GLY A 202 -19.05 -8.08 -5.16
C GLY A 202 -17.66 -7.64 -5.61
N PRO A 203 -17.14 -8.23 -6.69
CA PRO A 203 -15.85 -7.87 -7.25
C PRO A 203 -15.85 -6.43 -7.82
N PHE A 204 -14.67 -5.84 -7.95
CA PHE A 204 -14.45 -4.50 -8.49
C PHE A 204 -15.27 -3.39 -7.80
N THR A 205 -15.53 -3.53 -6.50
CA THR A 205 -16.24 -2.54 -5.69
C THR A 205 -15.34 -2.01 -4.58
N ILE A 206 -15.67 -0.84 -4.03
CA ILE A 206 -14.85 -0.13 -3.04
C ILE A 206 -15.61 0.11 -1.75
N LEU A 207 -14.90 -0.01 -0.63
CA LEU A 207 -15.44 0.43 0.68
C LEU A 207 -15.39 1.96 0.82
N PRO A 208 -16.20 2.53 1.73
CA PRO A 208 -15.99 3.92 2.14
C PRO A 208 -14.54 4.15 2.56
N GLY A 209 -13.92 5.22 2.07
CA GLY A 209 -12.53 5.56 2.34
C GLY A 209 -11.49 4.78 1.52
N GLY A 210 -11.89 3.90 0.61
CA GLY A 210 -11.02 3.26 -0.36
C GLY A 210 -11.09 3.91 -1.74
N TYR A 211 -10.26 3.44 -2.67
CA TYR A 211 -10.28 3.85 -4.07
C TYR A 211 -9.81 2.69 -4.96
N MET A 212 -9.93 2.85 -6.26
CA MET A 212 -9.35 1.94 -7.25
C MET A 212 -8.89 2.69 -8.49
N THR A 213 -7.85 2.18 -9.13
CA THR A 213 -7.34 2.68 -10.41
C THR A 213 -7.68 1.67 -11.51
N TYR A 214 -8.25 2.16 -12.61
CA TYR A 214 -8.61 1.31 -13.73
C TYR A 214 -8.49 2.04 -15.07
N GLU A 215 -8.26 1.27 -16.12
CA GLU A 215 -8.34 1.71 -17.49
C GLU A 215 -9.68 1.32 -18.09
N THR A 216 -10.38 2.29 -18.64
CA THR A 216 -11.67 2.03 -19.30
C THR A 216 -11.47 1.29 -20.63
N LYS A 217 -12.52 0.69 -21.16
CA LYS A 217 -12.54 0.09 -22.50
C LYS A 217 -12.04 1.01 -23.62
N SER A 218 -12.12 2.33 -23.44
CA SER A 218 -11.60 3.31 -24.41
C SER A 218 -10.12 3.65 -24.22
N GLY A 219 -9.41 2.98 -23.33
CA GLY A 219 -8.01 3.23 -23.02
C GLY A 219 -7.78 4.44 -22.11
N LYS A 220 -8.82 4.96 -21.44
CA LYS A 220 -8.69 6.09 -20.52
C LYS A 220 -8.43 5.60 -19.11
N LEU A 221 -7.31 6.02 -18.53
CA LEU A 221 -7.01 5.79 -17.11
C LEU A 221 -7.92 6.64 -16.22
N GLN A 222 -8.45 6.03 -15.16
CA GLN A 222 -9.32 6.67 -14.17
C GLN A 222 -9.02 6.19 -12.76
N GLN A 223 -9.31 7.07 -11.78
CA GLN A 223 -9.41 6.70 -10.38
C GLN A 223 -10.84 6.92 -9.91
N GLN A 224 -11.37 5.94 -9.21
CA GLN A 224 -12.66 6.01 -8.54
C GLN A 224 -12.45 5.98 -7.04
N PHE A 225 -13.05 6.94 -6.33
CA PHE A 225 -12.98 7.03 -4.88
C PHE A 225 -14.29 6.56 -4.27
N GLY A 226 -14.19 5.83 -3.16
CA GLY A 226 -15.32 5.49 -2.30
C GLY A 226 -15.87 6.72 -1.59
N THR A 227 -17.04 6.59 -0.99
CA THR A 227 -17.62 7.62 -0.12
C THR A 227 -16.68 7.83 1.09
N ALA A 228 -16.74 9.03 1.70
CA ALA A 228 -15.93 9.38 2.88
C ALA A 228 -14.40 9.26 2.70
N TYR A 229 -13.90 9.27 1.48
CA TYR A 229 -12.47 9.37 1.24
C TYR A 229 -11.95 10.73 1.77
N PRO A 230 -10.88 10.75 2.59
CA PRO A 230 -10.40 11.99 3.20
C PRO A 230 -10.09 13.08 2.17
N ALA A 231 -10.68 14.26 2.32
CA ALA A 231 -10.57 15.35 1.34
C ALA A 231 -9.11 15.78 1.10
N TRP A 232 -8.27 15.78 2.15
CA TRP A 232 -6.86 16.12 2.03
C TRP A 232 -6.08 15.10 1.19
N ARG A 233 -6.46 13.82 1.23
CA ARG A 233 -5.86 12.77 0.39
C ARG A 233 -6.40 12.81 -1.05
N GLN A 234 -7.70 13.06 -1.21
CA GLN A 234 -8.32 13.17 -2.52
C GLN A 234 -7.73 14.33 -3.32
N ALA A 235 -7.56 15.50 -2.69
CA ALA A 235 -6.97 16.68 -3.32
C ALA A 235 -5.57 16.40 -3.88
N VAL A 236 -4.83 15.54 -3.22
CA VAL A 236 -3.48 15.16 -3.61
C VAL A 236 -3.46 14.16 -4.75
N LYS A 237 -4.26 13.09 -4.65
CA LYS A 237 -4.34 12.05 -5.68
C LYS A 237 -4.96 12.60 -6.97
N SER A 238 -5.97 13.49 -6.88
CA SER A 238 -6.61 14.10 -8.05
C SER A 238 -5.74 15.18 -8.73
N GLY A 239 -4.81 15.80 -8.01
CA GLY A 239 -3.85 16.76 -8.54
C GLY A 239 -2.65 16.11 -9.27
N ASN A 240 -2.44 14.83 -9.07
CA ASN A 240 -1.37 14.06 -9.71
C ASN A 240 -1.92 12.75 -10.29
N PRO A 241 -2.58 12.79 -11.46
CA PRO A 241 -3.07 11.59 -12.14
C PRO A 241 -1.92 10.66 -12.59
N GLU A 242 -0.67 11.09 -12.49
CA GLU A 242 0.54 10.30 -12.78
C GLU A 242 0.88 9.28 -11.68
N GLY A 243 -0.09 8.92 -10.85
CA GLY A 243 -0.02 7.73 -10.01
C GLY A 243 0.29 6.49 -10.85
N ARG A 244 0.74 5.43 -10.22
CA ARG A 244 1.22 4.13 -10.76
C ARG A 244 0.64 3.68 -12.11
N GLY A 245 -0.62 3.96 -12.41
CA GLY A 245 -1.27 3.61 -13.67
C GLY A 245 -0.74 4.36 -14.89
N GLN A 246 -0.35 5.64 -14.76
CA GLN A 246 0.12 6.43 -15.89
C GLN A 246 1.58 6.11 -16.26
N GLN A 247 2.44 5.85 -15.30
CA GLN A 247 3.81 5.40 -15.57
C GLN A 247 3.83 4.09 -16.35
N ARG A 248 2.84 3.19 -16.12
CA ARG A 248 2.71 1.93 -16.85
C ARG A 248 2.19 2.08 -18.27
N LEU A 249 1.22 2.95 -18.50
CA LEU A 249 0.72 3.21 -19.86
C LEU A 249 1.79 3.85 -20.73
N VAL A 250 2.64 4.70 -20.16
CA VAL A 250 3.81 5.26 -20.88
C VAL A 250 4.82 4.16 -21.22
N GLN A 251 5.09 3.23 -20.31
CA GLN A 251 5.97 2.09 -20.58
C GLN A 251 5.39 1.13 -21.63
N LEU A 252 4.11 0.80 -21.55
CA LEU A 252 3.43 -0.05 -22.53
C LEU A 252 3.31 0.66 -23.90
N GLY A 253 3.05 1.94 -23.94
CA GLY A 253 3.02 2.73 -25.16
C GLY A 253 4.37 2.84 -25.86
N ALA A 254 5.46 2.95 -25.13
CA ALA A 254 6.81 2.96 -25.66
C ALA A 254 7.25 1.59 -26.25
N SER A 255 6.70 0.49 -25.75
CA SER A 255 7.03 -0.87 -26.21
C SER A 255 6.25 -1.30 -27.46
N TYR A 256 5.18 -0.61 -27.84
CA TYR A 256 4.35 -0.94 -29.01
C TYR A 256 4.74 -0.16 -30.29
N HIS A 257 5.69 0.77 -30.19
CA HIS A 257 6.14 1.60 -31.31
C HIS A 257 7.64 1.40 -31.67
N SER A 258 8.23 0.31 -31.21
CA SER A 258 9.61 -0.06 -31.60
C SER A 258 9.64 -1.33 -32.45
#